data_339ac277b38b8f6b5b5cb28796db0b10
#
_entry.id   339ac277b38b8f6b5b5cb28796db0b10
#
_cell.length_a   1.000
_cell.length_b   1.000
_cell.length_c   1.000
_cell.angle_alpha   90.00
_cell.angle_beta   90.00
_cell.angle_gamma   90.00
#
_symmetry.space_group_name_H-M   'P 1'
#
loop_
_entity.id
_entity.type
_entity.pdbx_description
1 polymer ?
#
loop_
_entity_poly.entity_id
_entity_poly.type
_entity_poly.pdbx_seq_one_letter_code
_entity_poly.pdbx_strand_id
1 'polypeptide(L)'
;MNKNKFVKIEYHSSNKKKLSVNIFKPLDWYSNQYRSGIILFHGGGFKIGSPERFYNQSIYFASKGYVVFVPEYRTQSKDNTGPYEATYDGHYFYNWLTKKSRQFGVDKNKLIVGGASAGAQIAASIANKNIFESQNTIKPLALILYNPAINISPKGKKRDQFFRDFFIDPAKECLNNFPPCII
;
A
#
# COMPACT_ATOMS: atom_id res chain seq x y z
N MET A 1 -2.91 -21.24 -20.16
CA MET A 1 -2.08 -20.43 -19.28
C MET A 1 -2.78 -20.29 -17.93
N ASN A 2 -2.20 -20.81 -16.85
CA ASN A 2 -2.79 -20.80 -15.51
C ASN A 2 -2.89 -19.36 -14.98
N LYS A 3 -4.11 -18.83 -14.88
CA LYS A 3 -4.39 -17.41 -14.65
C LYS A 3 -4.09 -16.87 -13.24
N ASN A 4 -3.67 -17.69 -12.27
CA ASN A 4 -3.51 -17.23 -10.88
C ASN A 4 -2.30 -17.88 -10.18
N LYS A 5 -1.09 -17.42 -10.51
CA LYS A 5 0.07 -17.79 -9.69
C LYS A 5 0.37 -16.70 -8.65
N PHE A 6 -0.48 -16.55 -7.67
CA PHE A 6 -0.15 -15.81 -6.45
C PHE A 6 -0.35 -16.70 -5.24
N VAL A 7 0.35 -16.37 -4.17
CA VAL A 7 0.15 -16.96 -2.84
C VAL A 7 -0.63 -15.96 -2.02
N LYS A 8 -1.74 -16.40 -1.42
CA LYS A 8 -2.52 -15.57 -0.48
C LYS A 8 -2.13 -15.94 0.94
N ILE A 9 -1.75 -14.95 1.73
CA ILE A 9 -1.46 -15.12 3.16
C ILE A 9 -2.20 -14.09 3.99
N GLU A 10 -2.53 -14.43 5.22
CA GLU A 10 -3.12 -13.51 6.18
C GLU A 10 -2.01 -12.70 6.86
N TYR A 11 -2.24 -11.40 7.01
CA TYR A 11 -1.48 -10.54 7.89
C TYR A 11 -2.44 -9.87 8.88
N HIS A 12 -1.96 -9.46 10.03
CA HIS A 12 -2.81 -9.00 11.11
C HIS A 12 -2.84 -7.48 11.18
N SER A 13 -4.02 -6.89 11.23
CA SER A 13 -4.19 -5.48 11.62
C SER A 13 -4.42 -5.35 13.12
N SER A 14 -4.17 -4.16 13.69
CA SER A 14 -4.23 -3.91 15.14
C SER A 14 -5.58 -4.21 15.82
N ASN A 15 -6.68 -4.26 15.08
CA ASN A 15 -8.04 -4.43 15.60
C ASN A 15 -8.56 -5.86 15.48
N LYS A 16 -7.71 -6.86 15.55
CA LYS A 16 -8.05 -8.29 15.42
C LYS A 16 -8.69 -8.69 14.08
N LYS A 17 -8.82 -7.76 13.12
CA LYS A 17 -9.27 -8.08 11.78
C LYS A 17 -8.14 -8.76 11.01
N LYS A 18 -8.42 -9.94 10.49
CA LYS A 18 -7.53 -10.64 9.58
C LYS A 18 -7.69 -10.07 8.17
N LEU A 19 -6.61 -9.50 7.67
CA LEU A 19 -6.49 -9.03 6.30
C LEU A 19 -5.53 -9.92 5.54
N SER A 20 -5.73 -10.08 4.25
CA SER A 20 -4.89 -10.92 3.40
C SER A 20 -4.05 -10.09 2.44
N VAL A 21 -2.93 -10.64 2.01
CA VAL A 21 -2.12 -10.10 0.92
C VAL A 21 -1.95 -11.16 -0.16
N ASN A 22 -2.13 -10.77 -1.41
CA ASN A 22 -1.83 -11.59 -2.58
C ASN A 22 -0.41 -11.28 -3.03
N ILE A 23 0.43 -12.33 -3.14
CA ILE A 23 1.86 -12.21 -3.43
C ILE A 23 2.13 -12.85 -4.79
N PHE A 24 2.58 -12.05 -5.72
CA PHE A 24 3.02 -12.49 -7.06
C PHE A 24 4.53 -12.58 -7.07
N LYS A 25 5.04 -13.74 -7.44
CA LYS A 25 6.48 -14.03 -7.45
C LYS A 25 6.97 -14.26 -8.87
N PRO A 26 8.22 -13.85 -9.18
CA PRO A 26 8.88 -14.26 -10.41
C PRO A 26 8.96 -15.78 -10.54
N LEU A 27 9.07 -16.31 -11.75
CA LEU A 27 9.19 -17.76 -11.98
C LEU A 27 10.47 -18.35 -11.38
N ASP A 28 11.53 -17.55 -11.36
CA ASP A 28 12.85 -17.89 -10.82
C ASP A 28 13.04 -17.39 -9.36
N TRP A 29 11.94 -17.29 -8.60
CA TRP A 29 11.98 -16.80 -7.23
C TRP A 29 12.50 -17.86 -6.25
N TYR A 30 13.41 -17.43 -5.38
CA TYR A 30 13.89 -18.17 -4.21
C TYR A 30 13.89 -17.27 -2.97
N SER A 31 13.68 -17.83 -1.79
CA SER A 31 13.59 -17.09 -0.53
C SER A 31 14.89 -16.44 -0.07
N ASN A 32 16.04 -16.95 -0.52
CA ASN A 32 17.36 -16.38 -0.18
C ASN A 32 17.82 -15.24 -1.09
N GLN A 33 16.98 -14.81 -2.03
CA GLN A 33 17.25 -13.65 -2.88
C GLN A 33 16.97 -12.34 -2.14
N TYR A 34 17.50 -11.24 -2.70
CA TYR A 34 17.29 -9.86 -2.21
C TYR A 34 16.71 -9.00 -3.33
N ARG A 35 15.55 -9.39 -3.82
CA ARG A 35 14.85 -8.70 -4.91
C ARG A 35 14.23 -7.40 -4.46
N SER A 36 13.92 -6.53 -5.41
CA SER A 36 13.03 -5.40 -5.15
C SER A 36 11.60 -5.89 -4.97
N GLY A 37 10.89 -5.28 -4.01
CA GLY A 37 9.48 -5.53 -3.77
C GLY A 37 8.62 -4.36 -4.23
N ILE A 38 7.42 -4.64 -4.74
CA ILE A 38 6.41 -3.63 -5.07
C ILE A 38 5.16 -3.92 -4.25
N ILE A 39 4.64 -2.90 -3.57
CA ILE A 39 3.37 -2.94 -2.85
C ILE A 39 2.36 -2.11 -3.64
N LEU A 40 1.18 -2.66 -3.95
CA LEU A 40 0.14 -1.97 -4.72
C LEU A 40 -1.19 -1.96 -3.94
N PHE A 41 -1.64 -0.75 -3.54
CA PHE A 41 -2.92 -0.54 -2.88
C PHE A 41 -4.01 -0.18 -3.90
N HIS A 42 -5.14 -0.91 -3.87
CA HIS A 42 -6.24 -0.67 -4.81
C HIS A 42 -6.95 0.68 -4.56
N GLY A 43 -7.61 1.20 -5.58
CA GLY A 43 -8.50 2.35 -5.47
C GLY A 43 -9.92 1.96 -5.04
N GLY A 44 -10.77 2.97 -4.88
CA GLY A 44 -12.19 2.79 -4.57
C GLY A 44 -12.72 3.78 -3.52
N GLY A 45 -12.06 4.92 -3.34
CA GLY A 45 -12.49 6.01 -2.46
C GLY A 45 -12.58 5.62 -0.99
N PHE A 46 -11.83 4.60 -0.55
CA PHE A 46 -11.91 3.97 0.78
C PHE A 46 -13.26 3.28 1.07
N LYS A 47 -14.20 3.38 0.13
CA LYS A 47 -15.56 2.84 0.28
C LYS A 47 -15.66 1.40 -0.19
N ILE A 48 -15.05 1.11 -1.34
CA ILE A 48 -15.12 -0.19 -2.03
C ILE A 48 -13.74 -0.54 -2.63
N GLY A 49 -13.62 -1.75 -3.12
CA GLY A 49 -12.46 -2.21 -3.90
C GLY A 49 -11.92 -3.54 -3.41
N SER A 50 -10.94 -4.03 -4.15
CA SER A 50 -10.27 -5.29 -3.83
C SER A 50 -8.93 -5.41 -4.56
N PRO A 51 -8.02 -6.31 -4.10
CA PRO A 51 -6.71 -6.53 -4.68
C PRO A 51 -6.71 -6.92 -6.17
N GLU A 52 -7.77 -7.54 -6.67
CA GLU A 52 -7.91 -8.02 -8.05
C GLU A 52 -7.68 -6.92 -9.09
N ARG A 53 -7.93 -5.66 -8.71
CA ARG A 53 -7.71 -4.50 -9.59
C ARG A 53 -6.27 -4.33 -10.04
N PHE A 54 -5.31 -4.91 -9.31
CA PHE A 54 -3.89 -4.84 -9.63
C PHE A 54 -3.28 -6.16 -10.13
N TYR A 55 -4.07 -7.21 -10.38
CA TYR A 55 -3.52 -8.51 -10.77
C TYR A 55 -2.74 -8.46 -12.08
N ASN A 56 -3.23 -7.77 -13.10
CA ASN A 56 -2.53 -7.66 -14.38
C ASN A 56 -1.17 -6.96 -14.23
N GLN A 57 -1.14 -5.83 -13.53
CA GLN A 57 0.09 -5.10 -13.24
C GLN A 57 1.05 -5.94 -12.39
N SER A 58 0.51 -6.68 -11.42
CA SER A 58 1.31 -7.55 -10.56
C SER A 58 1.95 -8.69 -11.33
N ILE A 59 1.22 -9.31 -12.25
CA ILE A 59 1.77 -10.34 -13.15
C ILE A 59 2.87 -9.76 -14.02
N TYR A 60 2.65 -8.56 -14.57
CA TYR A 60 3.64 -7.87 -15.39
C TYR A 60 4.91 -7.57 -14.60
N PHE A 61 4.80 -6.96 -13.42
CA PHE A 61 5.97 -6.66 -12.60
C PHE A 61 6.68 -7.93 -12.10
N ALA A 62 5.94 -8.97 -11.76
CA ALA A 62 6.54 -10.26 -11.39
C ALA A 62 7.33 -10.86 -12.56
N SER A 63 6.85 -10.74 -13.80
CA SER A 63 7.59 -11.17 -15.00
C SER A 63 8.89 -10.37 -15.22
N LYS A 64 9.01 -9.19 -14.62
CA LYS A 64 10.21 -8.34 -14.64
C LYS A 64 11.14 -8.56 -13.43
N GLY A 65 10.86 -9.57 -12.62
CA GLY A 65 11.73 -9.97 -11.51
C GLY A 65 11.38 -9.36 -10.14
N TYR A 66 10.31 -8.58 -10.04
CA TYR A 66 9.85 -8.03 -8.76
C TYR A 66 8.99 -9.02 -7.98
N VAL A 67 9.08 -9.00 -6.66
CA VAL A 67 8.05 -9.62 -5.82
C VAL A 67 6.97 -8.59 -5.54
N VAL A 68 5.72 -8.89 -5.94
CA VAL A 68 4.63 -7.92 -5.85
C VAL A 68 3.63 -8.32 -4.78
N PHE A 69 3.29 -7.39 -3.93
CA PHE A 69 2.36 -7.53 -2.82
C PHE A 69 1.12 -6.68 -3.06
N VAL A 70 -0.05 -7.29 -3.04
CA VAL A 70 -1.32 -6.57 -3.19
C VAL A 70 -2.16 -6.83 -1.94
N PRO A 71 -2.01 -6.00 -0.90
CA PRO A 71 -2.72 -6.19 0.35
C PRO A 71 -4.17 -5.74 0.25
N GLU A 72 -5.02 -6.42 1.02
CA GLU A 72 -6.32 -5.88 1.42
C GLU A 72 -6.11 -4.78 2.45
N TYR A 73 -7.04 -3.86 2.54
CA TYR A 73 -7.21 -2.92 3.63
C TYR A 73 -8.70 -2.74 3.92
N ARG A 74 -9.05 -2.30 5.11
CA ARG A 74 -10.45 -2.09 5.51
C ARG A 74 -11.12 -1.02 4.66
N THR A 75 -12.37 -1.27 4.30
CA THR A 75 -13.20 -0.38 3.49
C THR A 75 -14.55 -0.15 4.15
N GLN A 76 -15.20 0.97 3.82
CA GLN A 76 -16.51 1.30 4.37
C GLN A 76 -17.54 0.19 4.14
N SER A 77 -17.62 -0.35 2.93
CA SER A 77 -18.65 -1.35 2.56
C SER A 77 -18.48 -2.69 3.25
N LYS A 78 -17.24 -3.09 3.55
CA LYS A 78 -16.95 -4.40 4.17
C LYS A 78 -16.80 -4.31 5.70
N ASP A 79 -16.32 -3.17 6.18
CA ASP A 79 -15.78 -3.07 7.54
C ASP A 79 -16.38 -1.90 8.32
N ASN A 80 -17.23 -1.10 7.68
CA ASN A 80 -17.81 0.13 8.24
C ASN A 80 -16.73 1.08 8.78
N THR A 81 -15.62 1.22 8.03
CA THR A 81 -14.45 2.03 8.39
C THR A 81 -14.23 3.18 7.41
N GLY A 82 -13.37 4.11 7.77
CA GLY A 82 -13.05 5.30 6.99
C GLY A 82 -11.64 5.31 6.41
N PRO A 83 -11.23 6.45 5.83
CA PRO A 83 -9.88 6.65 5.30
C PRO A 83 -8.77 6.46 6.35
N TYR A 84 -9.04 6.80 7.60
CA TYR A 84 -8.09 6.64 8.69
C TYR A 84 -7.67 5.19 8.88
N GLU A 85 -8.65 4.28 9.05
CA GLU A 85 -8.39 2.87 9.26
C GLU A 85 -7.74 2.23 8.02
N ALA A 86 -8.18 2.62 6.83
CA ALA A 86 -7.59 2.14 5.58
C ALA A 86 -6.11 2.54 5.46
N THR A 87 -5.77 3.78 5.81
CA THR A 87 -4.40 4.26 5.79
C THR A 87 -3.56 3.61 6.89
N TYR A 88 -4.13 3.46 8.08
CA TYR A 88 -3.49 2.72 9.17
C TYR A 88 -3.13 1.29 8.75
N ASP A 89 -4.05 0.57 8.09
CA ASP A 89 -3.80 -0.79 7.59
C ASP A 89 -2.66 -0.82 6.57
N GLY A 90 -2.58 0.19 5.70
CA GLY A 90 -1.48 0.33 4.75
C GLY A 90 -0.13 0.50 5.43
N HIS A 91 -0.03 1.38 6.44
CA HIS A 91 1.17 1.57 7.25
C HIS A 91 1.53 0.30 8.04
N TYR A 92 0.51 -0.35 8.64
CA TYR A 92 0.71 -1.61 9.34
C TYR A 92 1.30 -2.68 8.41
N PHE A 93 0.72 -2.85 7.21
CA PHE A 93 1.23 -3.78 6.22
C PHE A 93 2.67 -3.47 5.81
N TYR A 94 2.98 -2.22 5.53
CA TYR A 94 4.35 -1.80 5.18
C TYR A 94 5.36 -2.16 6.27
N ASN A 95 5.04 -1.86 7.53
CA ASN A 95 5.88 -2.19 8.68
C ASN A 95 6.00 -3.71 8.89
N TRP A 96 4.91 -4.44 8.70
CA TRP A 96 4.92 -5.90 8.77
C TRP A 96 5.82 -6.50 7.68
N LEU A 97 5.71 -6.01 6.44
CA LEU A 97 6.52 -6.50 5.33
C LEU A 97 8.00 -6.14 5.52
N THR A 98 8.35 -4.94 5.96
CA THR A 98 9.76 -4.56 6.21
C THR A 98 10.42 -5.46 7.23
N LYS A 99 9.70 -5.86 8.28
CA LYS A 99 10.20 -6.81 9.30
C LYS A 99 10.35 -8.24 8.77
N LYS A 100 9.52 -8.64 7.81
CA LYS A 100 9.47 -10.01 7.28
C LYS A 100 10.00 -10.15 5.84
N SER A 101 10.56 -9.10 5.27
CA SER A 101 10.95 -9.03 3.86
C SER A 101 11.84 -10.21 3.39
N ARG A 102 12.77 -10.65 4.24
CA ARG A 102 13.65 -11.79 3.95
C ARG A 102 12.89 -13.09 3.69
N GLN A 103 11.77 -13.33 4.37
CA GLN A 103 10.94 -14.52 4.16
C GLN A 103 10.35 -14.58 2.74
N PHE A 104 10.26 -13.41 2.10
CA PHE A 104 9.76 -13.24 0.74
C PHE A 104 10.86 -13.04 -0.30
N GLY A 105 12.15 -13.20 0.07
CA GLY A 105 13.27 -12.95 -0.82
C GLY A 105 13.39 -11.49 -1.26
N VAL A 106 12.99 -10.56 -0.40
CA VAL A 106 12.95 -9.12 -0.70
C VAL A 106 13.91 -8.35 0.20
N ASP A 107 14.62 -7.41 -0.39
CA ASP A 107 15.39 -6.42 0.35
C ASP A 107 14.44 -5.31 0.87
N LYS A 108 14.38 -5.17 2.19
CA LYS A 108 13.55 -4.14 2.84
C LYS A 108 13.88 -2.70 2.43
N ASN A 109 15.11 -2.46 1.95
CA ASN A 109 15.54 -1.14 1.46
C ASN A 109 15.20 -0.92 -0.04
N LYS A 110 14.67 -1.94 -0.72
CA LYS A 110 14.26 -1.89 -2.13
C LYS A 110 12.77 -2.07 -2.30
N LEU A 111 11.99 -1.49 -1.40
CA LEU A 111 10.52 -1.50 -1.47
C LEU A 111 10.02 -0.26 -2.22
N ILE A 112 9.24 -0.51 -3.26
CA ILE A 112 8.48 0.48 -4.01
C ILE A 112 7.04 0.39 -3.54
N VAL A 113 6.40 1.52 -3.27
CA VAL A 113 5.01 1.55 -2.82
C VAL A 113 4.17 2.30 -3.83
N GLY A 114 3.04 1.73 -4.20
CA GLY A 114 2.15 2.34 -5.18
C GLY A 114 0.69 2.05 -4.92
N GLY A 115 -0.14 2.64 -5.75
CA GLY A 115 -1.58 2.45 -5.68
C GLY A 115 -2.35 3.35 -6.63
N ALA A 116 -3.68 3.18 -6.64
CA ALA A 116 -4.57 3.97 -7.47
C ALA A 116 -5.54 4.78 -6.61
N SER A 117 -5.75 6.07 -6.94
CA SER A 117 -6.72 6.95 -6.26
C SER A 117 -6.54 6.94 -4.73
N ALA A 118 -7.50 6.39 -3.97
CA ALA A 118 -7.38 6.19 -2.52
C ALA A 118 -6.16 5.34 -2.12
N GLY A 119 -5.83 4.30 -2.90
CA GLY A 119 -4.63 3.49 -2.66
C GLY A 119 -3.34 4.25 -2.94
N ALA A 120 -3.33 5.18 -3.88
CA ALA A 120 -2.19 6.06 -4.11
C ALA A 120 -1.99 7.05 -2.95
N GLN A 121 -3.09 7.50 -2.33
CA GLN A 121 -3.02 8.32 -1.12
C GLN A 121 -2.42 7.52 0.06
N ILE A 122 -2.79 6.23 0.24
CA ILE A 122 -2.16 5.35 1.22
C ILE A 122 -0.65 5.24 0.94
N ALA A 123 -0.26 5.00 -0.33
CA ALA A 123 1.14 4.90 -0.72
C ALA A 123 1.93 6.18 -0.42
N ALA A 124 1.37 7.34 -0.77
CA ALA A 124 1.98 8.64 -0.49
C ALA A 124 2.11 8.90 1.02
N SER A 125 1.11 8.50 1.81
CA SER A 125 1.17 8.66 3.27
C SER A 125 2.26 7.81 3.92
N ILE A 126 2.55 6.62 3.40
CA ILE A 126 3.65 5.76 3.89
C ILE A 126 5.02 6.42 3.68
N ALA A 127 5.18 7.20 2.61
CA ALA A 127 6.41 7.95 2.37
C ALA A 127 6.60 9.13 3.35
N ASN A 128 5.53 9.56 4.00
CA ASN A 128 5.54 10.62 4.98
C ASN A 128 5.71 10.03 6.40
N LYS A 129 6.87 10.29 7.02
CA LYS A 129 7.27 9.68 8.31
C LYS A 129 6.40 10.05 9.51
N ASN A 130 5.62 11.12 9.42
CA ASN A 130 5.04 11.75 10.62
C ASN A 130 3.62 11.31 10.97
N ILE A 131 3.02 10.41 10.19
CA ILE A 131 1.58 10.15 10.29
C ILE A 131 1.22 9.13 11.36
N PHE A 132 2.02 8.11 11.52
CA PHE A 132 1.84 7.10 12.55
C PHE A 132 3.19 6.89 13.23
N GLU A 133 3.28 7.26 14.50
CA GLU A 133 4.48 7.17 15.34
C GLU A 133 5.14 5.79 15.29
N SER A 134 6.01 5.58 14.34
CA SER A 134 6.96 4.48 14.40
C SER A 134 8.35 5.03 14.13
N GLN A 135 9.12 5.18 15.17
CA GLN A 135 10.44 5.83 15.17
C GLN A 135 11.50 5.18 14.27
N ASN A 136 11.19 4.09 13.55
CA ASN A 136 12.15 3.32 12.74
C ASN A 136 11.59 2.82 11.42
N THR A 137 10.70 3.54 10.75
CA THR A 137 10.22 3.12 9.43
C THR A 137 11.25 3.40 8.34
N ILE A 138 11.65 2.37 7.63
CA ILE A 138 12.42 2.49 6.40
C ILE A 138 11.54 3.20 5.37
N LYS A 139 12.07 4.24 4.72
CA LYS A 139 11.35 4.92 3.64
C LYS A 139 11.22 4.02 2.41
N PRO A 140 10.12 4.11 1.65
CA PRO A 140 10.06 3.52 0.32
C PRO A 140 11.19 4.02 -0.57
N LEU A 141 11.71 3.12 -1.42
CA LEU A 141 12.70 3.48 -2.44
C LEU A 141 12.14 4.43 -3.49
N ALA A 142 10.89 4.20 -3.89
CA ALA A 142 10.15 5.01 -4.86
C ALA A 142 8.64 4.84 -4.71
N LEU A 143 7.87 5.70 -5.35
CA LEU A 143 6.41 5.63 -5.41
C LEU A 143 5.91 5.47 -6.85
N ILE A 144 4.80 4.72 -7.00
CA ILE A 144 4.04 4.60 -8.25
C ILE A 144 2.59 5.01 -7.96
N LEU A 145 2.18 6.20 -8.41
CA LEU A 145 0.92 6.83 -8.04
C LEU A 145 0.01 6.96 -9.27
N TYR A 146 -1.04 6.14 -9.35
CA TYR A 146 -2.04 6.22 -10.41
C TYR A 146 -3.19 7.13 -9.98
N ASN A 147 -3.32 8.31 -10.62
CA ASN A 147 -4.36 9.30 -10.32
C ASN A 147 -4.54 9.54 -8.80
N PRO A 148 -3.50 9.98 -8.08
CA PRO A 148 -3.50 10.03 -6.62
C PRO A 148 -4.50 11.04 -6.07
N ALA A 149 -5.26 10.65 -5.05
CA ALA A 149 -6.10 11.53 -4.26
C ALA A 149 -5.27 12.20 -3.15
N ILE A 150 -4.28 13.02 -3.52
CA ILE A 150 -3.30 13.59 -2.58
C ILE A 150 -3.78 14.82 -1.81
N ASN A 151 -4.82 15.50 -2.29
CA ASN A 151 -5.44 16.61 -1.59
C ASN A 151 -6.89 16.26 -1.27
N ILE A 152 -7.13 15.65 -0.12
CA ILE A 152 -8.47 15.35 0.40
C ILE A 152 -8.90 16.35 1.48
N SER A 153 -8.27 17.54 1.54
CA SER A 153 -8.70 18.62 2.43
C SER A 153 -10.17 18.93 2.22
N PRO A 154 -10.96 19.07 3.29
CA PRO A 154 -12.35 19.44 3.18
C PRO A 154 -12.47 20.90 2.66
N LYS A 155 -12.69 21.06 1.36
CA LYS A 155 -13.14 22.33 0.78
C LYS A 155 -14.66 22.35 0.83
N GLY A 156 -15.23 23.16 1.74
CA GLY A 156 -16.68 23.46 1.78
C GLY A 156 -17.47 22.75 2.88
N LYS A 157 -18.63 23.35 3.23
CA LYS A 157 -19.50 23.02 4.38
C LYS A 157 -20.21 21.66 4.35
N LYS A 158 -20.02 20.82 3.33
CA LYS A 158 -20.77 19.58 3.10
C LYS A 158 -19.91 18.35 2.73
N ARG A 159 -18.64 18.30 3.10
CA ARG A 159 -17.93 17.02 2.98
C ARG A 159 -18.31 16.14 4.17
N ASP A 160 -18.71 14.92 3.85
CA ASP A 160 -19.08 13.87 4.79
C ASP A 160 -18.10 13.80 5.97
N GLN A 161 -18.64 13.58 7.16
CA GLN A 161 -17.90 13.31 8.38
C GLN A 161 -16.83 12.22 8.17
N PHE A 162 -17.07 11.32 7.22
CA PHE A 162 -16.16 10.30 6.73
C PHE A 162 -14.75 10.82 6.34
N PHE A 163 -14.63 12.07 5.85
CA PHE A 163 -13.35 12.69 5.50
C PHE A 163 -12.91 13.77 6.48
N ARG A 164 -13.75 14.19 7.45
CA ARG A 164 -13.45 15.34 8.31
C ARG A 164 -12.37 15.06 9.35
N ASP A 165 -12.31 13.82 9.84
CA ASP A 165 -11.41 13.44 10.92
C ASP A 165 -10.08 12.90 10.41
N PHE A 166 -9.86 12.96 9.09
CA PHE A 166 -8.70 12.39 8.45
C PHE A 166 -7.86 13.45 7.74
N PHE A 167 -6.90 13.98 8.49
CA PHE A 167 -5.93 14.95 7.99
C PHE A 167 -4.61 14.27 7.64
N ILE A 168 -4.55 13.60 6.48
CA ILE A 168 -3.27 13.35 5.84
C ILE A 168 -3.36 14.03 4.47
N ASP A 169 -2.73 15.16 4.35
CA ASP A 169 -2.51 15.83 3.08
C ASP A 169 -1.04 15.58 2.66
N PRO A 170 -0.77 14.50 1.91
CA PRO A 170 0.59 14.23 1.47
C PRO A 170 1.23 15.39 0.72
N ALA A 171 0.40 16.23 0.07
CA ALA A 171 0.89 17.38 -0.67
C ALA A 171 1.41 18.51 0.23
N LYS A 172 0.86 18.69 1.44
CA LYS A 172 1.34 19.69 2.39
C LYS A 172 2.57 19.27 3.17
N GLU A 173 2.74 17.97 3.34
CA GLU A 173 3.79 17.39 4.16
C GLU A 173 4.96 16.82 3.34
N CYS A 174 4.92 16.96 2.01
CA CYS A 174 6.01 16.63 1.08
C CYS A 174 7.19 17.60 1.21
N LEU A 175 7.66 17.82 2.43
CA LEU A 175 8.83 18.65 2.68
C LEU A 175 10.10 17.79 2.56
N ASN A 176 11.06 18.26 1.78
CA ASN A 176 12.47 17.85 1.74
C ASN A 176 12.74 16.37 2.08
N ASN A 177 12.80 15.49 1.10
CA ASN A 177 13.11 14.06 1.16
C ASN A 177 11.95 13.09 0.84
N PHE A 178 11.00 13.52 0.02
CA PHE A 178 10.02 12.60 -0.55
C PHE A 178 10.73 11.66 -1.55
N PRO A 179 10.42 10.37 -1.59
CA PRO A 179 11.02 9.45 -2.54
C PRO A 179 10.71 9.84 -4.00
N PRO A 180 11.55 9.46 -4.98
CA PRO A 180 11.20 9.58 -6.38
C PRO A 180 9.80 9.00 -6.65
N CYS A 181 8.97 9.72 -7.40
CA CYS A 181 7.63 9.23 -7.74
C CYS A 181 7.34 9.34 -9.24
N ILE A 182 6.57 8.38 -9.73
CA ILE A 182 5.93 8.39 -11.05
C ILE A 182 4.44 8.59 -10.81
N ILE A 183 3.86 9.60 -11.48
CA ILE A 183 2.44 9.96 -11.37
C ILE A 183 1.76 9.75 -12.70
#